data_6d0aa2ac2afc7117b26e3a33af8a388e
#
_entry.id   6d0aa2ac2afc7117b26e3a33af8a388e
#
_cell.length_a   1.000
_cell.length_b   1.000
_cell.length_c   1.000
_cell.angle_alpha   90.00
_cell.angle_beta   90.00
_cell.angle_gamma   90.00
#
_symmetry.space_group_name_H-M   'P 1'
#
loop_
_entity.id
_entity.type
_entity.pdbx_description
1 polymer ?
#
loop_
_entity_poly.entity_id
_entity_poly.type
_entity_poly.pdbx_seq_one_letter_code
_entity_poly.pdbx_strand_id
1 'polypeptide(L)'
;MTNHRTLIIMRGLPGSGKSTYVKENFPDAVVCSADSFFLNEDGEYIFVNWKLQQAHQHCFRAFIDAVTSDAETIVIDNTNICRWEYENYTFMAEKFGYRIRIIRMNFLESDIPLFGKRNVHGVPEFKINQMFERFEDDTTEEIRG
;
A
#
# COMPACT_ATOMS: atom_id res chain seq x y z
N MET A 1 26.33 -15.82 2.44
CA MET A 1 25.51 -15.02 1.52
C MET A 1 24.23 -14.60 2.21
N THR A 2 24.05 -13.33 2.38
CA THR A 2 22.88 -12.80 3.06
C THR A 2 21.76 -12.58 2.05
N ASN A 3 20.65 -13.28 2.25
CA ASN A 3 19.42 -12.97 1.55
C ASN A 3 18.88 -11.65 2.06
N HIS A 4 18.85 -10.67 1.20
CA HIS A 4 18.28 -9.36 1.56
C HIS A 4 16.79 -9.38 1.28
N ARG A 5 16.05 -10.00 2.20
CA ARG A 5 14.60 -9.94 2.17
C ARG A 5 14.16 -8.53 2.54
N THR A 6 13.24 -7.97 1.78
CA THR A 6 12.83 -6.58 1.92
C THR A 6 11.31 -6.47 1.98
N LEU A 7 10.82 -5.72 2.96
CA LEU A 7 9.44 -5.28 3.01
C LEU A 7 9.38 -3.83 2.53
N ILE A 8 8.48 -3.56 1.59
CA ILE A 8 8.25 -2.21 1.07
C ILE A 8 6.84 -1.79 1.46
N ILE A 9 6.75 -0.67 2.16
CA ILE A 9 5.47 -0.03 2.48
C ILE A 9 5.27 1.10 1.48
N MET A 10 4.27 0.96 0.62
CA MET A 10 3.88 2.04 -0.27
C MET A 10 2.92 2.98 0.46
N ARG A 11 3.11 4.28 0.28
CA ARG A 11 2.26 5.32 0.87
C ARG A 11 1.89 6.32 -0.20
N GLY A 12 0.63 6.73 -0.22
CA GLY A 12 0.20 7.77 -1.15
C GLY A 12 -1.32 7.81 -1.29
N LEU A 13 -1.79 8.94 -1.80
CA LEU A 13 -3.21 9.15 -2.05
C LEU A 13 -3.70 8.25 -3.20
N PRO A 14 -5.00 7.90 -3.23
CA PRO A 14 -5.56 7.22 -4.39
C PRO A 14 -5.26 8.02 -5.67
N GLY A 15 -4.84 7.34 -6.72
CA GLY A 15 -4.48 7.99 -7.98
C GLY A 15 -3.08 8.58 -8.04
N SER A 16 -2.27 8.43 -7.00
CA SER A 16 -0.90 8.99 -6.97
C SER A 16 0.12 8.15 -7.74
N GLY A 17 -0.27 6.98 -8.25
CA GLY A 17 0.62 6.15 -9.05
C GLY A 17 1.33 5.04 -8.29
N LYS A 18 0.87 4.69 -7.08
CA LYS A 18 1.49 3.64 -6.27
C LYS A 18 1.61 2.31 -7.00
N SER A 19 0.50 1.82 -7.54
CA SER A 19 0.47 0.51 -8.20
C SER A 19 1.34 0.47 -9.46
N THR A 20 1.37 1.58 -10.20
CA THR A 20 2.24 1.71 -11.37
C THR A 20 3.71 1.66 -10.96
N TYR A 21 4.06 2.40 -9.91
CA TYR A 21 5.42 2.41 -9.38
C TYR A 21 5.86 0.99 -8.96
N VAL A 22 4.98 0.27 -8.28
CA VAL A 22 5.25 -1.11 -7.84
C VAL A 22 5.51 -2.04 -9.02
N LYS A 23 4.67 -1.97 -10.04
CA LYS A 23 4.82 -2.81 -11.24
C LYS A 23 6.14 -2.53 -11.97
N GLU A 24 6.53 -1.27 -12.05
CA GLU A 24 7.75 -0.86 -12.75
C GLU A 24 9.02 -1.18 -11.98
N ASN A 25 8.99 -1.05 -10.65
CA ASN A 25 10.18 -1.15 -9.83
C ASN A 25 10.32 -2.49 -9.09
N PHE A 26 9.21 -3.16 -8.81
CA PHE A 26 9.19 -4.42 -8.07
C PHE A 26 8.31 -5.46 -8.77
N PRO A 27 8.62 -5.82 -10.03
CA PRO A 27 7.74 -6.69 -10.82
C PRO A 27 7.61 -8.10 -10.26
N ASP A 28 8.59 -8.56 -9.49
CA ASP A 28 8.61 -9.92 -8.94
C ASP A 28 8.17 -9.99 -7.47
N ALA A 29 7.75 -8.87 -6.89
CA ALA A 29 7.36 -8.81 -5.49
C ALA A 29 6.01 -9.47 -5.25
N VAL A 30 5.84 -10.01 -4.04
CA VAL A 30 4.52 -10.39 -3.55
C VAL A 30 3.82 -9.11 -3.10
N VAL A 31 2.74 -8.74 -3.76
CA VAL A 31 2.00 -7.52 -3.47
C VAL A 31 0.78 -7.86 -2.63
N CYS A 32 0.69 -7.24 -1.46
CA CYS A 32 -0.43 -7.39 -0.54
C CYS A 32 -1.19 -6.06 -0.50
N SER A 33 -2.48 -6.12 -0.77
CA SER A 33 -3.33 -4.94 -0.86
C SER A 33 -4.71 -5.25 -0.29
N ALA A 34 -5.27 -4.29 0.46
CA ALA A 34 -6.65 -4.39 0.93
C ALA A 34 -7.62 -4.35 -0.24
N ASP A 35 -7.29 -3.61 -1.30
CA ASP A 35 -8.16 -3.50 -2.47
C ASP A 35 -8.35 -4.83 -3.20
N SER A 36 -7.39 -5.73 -3.14
CA SER A 36 -7.51 -7.04 -3.80
C SER A 36 -8.66 -7.88 -3.23
N PHE A 37 -9.06 -7.63 -1.99
CA PHE A 37 -10.19 -8.30 -1.36
C PHE A 37 -11.52 -8.04 -2.10
N PHE A 38 -11.61 -6.89 -2.76
CA PHE A 38 -12.84 -6.47 -3.46
C PHE A 38 -12.87 -6.90 -4.93
N LEU A 39 -11.85 -7.60 -5.40
CA LEU A 39 -11.86 -8.16 -6.75
C LEU A 39 -12.67 -9.46 -6.76
N ASN A 40 -13.65 -9.57 -7.69
CA ASN A 40 -14.40 -10.80 -7.85
C ASN A 40 -13.65 -11.77 -8.77
N GLU A 41 -14.25 -12.94 -9.03
CA GLU A 41 -13.66 -13.99 -9.88
C GLU A 41 -13.40 -13.51 -11.31
N ASP A 42 -14.18 -12.55 -11.79
CA ASP A 42 -14.05 -11.98 -13.13
C ASP A 42 -13.04 -10.83 -13.19
N GLY A 43 -12.41 -10.49 -12.05
CA GLY A 43 -11.46 -9.38 -11.96
C GLY A 43 -12.11 -8.02 -11.81
N GLU A 44 -13.42 -7.97 -11.59
CA GLU A 44 -14.12 -6.70 -11.36
C GLU A 44 -13.93 -6.23 -9.94
N TYR A 45 -13.72 -4.90 -9.77
CA TYR A 45 -13.60 -4.28 -8.46
C TYR A 45 -14.98 -3.88 -7.95
N ILE A 46 -15.42 -4.53 -6.86
CA ILE A 46 -16.72 -4.27 -6.23
C ILE A 46 -16.49 -3.89 -4.77
N PHE A 47 -16.45 -2.59 -4.50
CA PHE A 47 -16.19 -2.07 -3.15
C PHE A 47 -17.43 -2.20 -2.27
N VAL A 48 -17.25 -2.75 -1.07
CA VAL A 48 -18.28 -2.89 -0.05
C VAL A 48 -17.78 -2.25 1.23
N ASN A 49 -18.32 -1.10 1.55
CA ASN A 49 -17.82 -0.23 2.63
C ASN A 49 -17.69 -0.93 3.99
N TRP A 50 -18.71 -1.70 4.40
CA TRP A 50 -18.70 -2.37 5.71
C TRP A 50 -17.76 -3.57 5.78
N LYS A 51 -17.13 -3.95 4.69
CA LYS A 51 -16.15 -5.03 4.63
C LYS A 51 -14.71 -4.52 4.65
N LEU A 52 -14.50 -3.23 4.87
CA LEU A 52 -13.16 -2.64 4.82
C LEU A 52 -12.22 -3.27 5.84
N GLN A 53 -12.71 -3.54 7.05
CA GLN A 53 -11.91 -4.20 8.09
C GLN A 53 -11.49 -5.59 7.65
N GLN A 54 -12.40 -6.36 7.03
CA GLN A 54 -12.08 -7.67 6.49
C GLN A 54 -11.03 -7.58 5.37
N ALA A 55 -11.09 -6.53 4.55
CA ALA A 55 -10.12 -6.29 3.50
C ALA A 55 -8.72 -6.08 4.07
N HIS A 56 -8.60 -5.33 5.16
CA HIS A 56 -7.31 -5.13 5.84
C HIS A 56 -6.81 -6.42 6.50
N GLN A 57 -7.70 -7.23 7.07
CA GLN A 57 -7.34 -8.54 7.60
C GLN A 57 -6.84 -9.48 6.49
N HIS A 58 -7.49 -9.44 5.34
CA HIS A 58 -7.08 -10.20 4.16
C HIS A 58 -5.65 -9.80 3.73
N CYS A 59 -5.38 -8.52 3.69
CA CYS A 59 -4.06 -7.99 3.37
C CYS A 59 -3.00 -8.50 4.36
N PHE A 60 -3.30 -8.43 5.64
CA PHE A 60 -2.35 -8.86 6.67
C PHE A 60 -2.08 -10.38 6.60
N ARG A 61 -3.10 -11.19 6.31
CA ARG A 61 -2.90 -12.63 6.10
C ARG A 61 -2.01 -12.92 4.91
N ALA A 62 -2.22 -12.22 3.80
CA ALA A 62 -1.36 -12.37 2.63
C ALA A 62 0.09 -12.04 2.97
N PHE A 63 0.29 -11.00 3.77
CA PHE A 63 1.61 -10.62 4.26
C PHE A 63 2.23 -11.73 5.11
N ILE A 64 1.49 -12.28 6.08
CA ILE A 64 1.98 -13.36 6.94
C ILE A 64 2.36 -14.59 6.08
N ASP A 65 1.53 -14.96 5.11
CA ASP A 65 1.83 -16.07 4.21
C ASP A 65 3.12 -15.82 3.42
N ALA A 66 3.33 -14.60 2.95
CA ALA A 66 4.54 -14.23 2.22
C ALA A 66 5.78 -14.30 3.12
N VAL A 67 5.70 -13.81 4.35
CA VAL A 67 6.79 -13.84 5.31
C VAL A 67 7.15 -15.28 5.68
N THR A 68 6.15 -16.13 5.95
CA THR A 68 6.38 -17.52 6.33
C THR A 68 6.89 -18.36 5.16
N SER A 69 6.66 -17.91 3.94
CA SER A 69 7.20 -18.56 2.73
C SER A 69 8.56 -17.98 2.32
N ASP A 70 9.15 -17.13 3.12
CA ASP A 70 10.46 -16.50 2.87
C ASP A 70 10.52 -15.71 1.57
N ALA A 71 9.44 -15.04 1.21
CA ALA A 71 9.41 -14.20 0.00
C ALA A 71 10.53 -13.14 0.07
N GLU A 72 11.27 -12.96 -1.01
CA GLU A 72 12.39 -12.02 -1.06
C GLU A 72 11.93 -10.56 -0.94
N THR A 73 10.85 -10.22 -1.66
CA THR A 73 10.34 -8.86 -1.69
C THR A 73 8.83 -8.89 -1.49
N ILE A 74 8.37 -8.18 -0.49
CA ILE A 74 6.95 -8.04 -0.16
C ILE A 74 6.61 -6.56 -0.22
N VAL A 75 5.52 -6.22 -0.90
CA VAL A 75 5.02 -4.84 -0.99
C VAL A 75 3.65 -4.78 -0.32
N ILE A 76 3.49 -3.82 0.59
CA ILE A 76 2.18 -3.49 1.15
C ILE A 76 1.70 -2.26 0.39
N ASP A 77 0.75 -2.48 -0.52
CA ASP A 77 0.25 -1.44 -1.43
C ASP A 77 -1.12 -0.95 -0.97
N ASN A 78 -1.13 -0.11 0.04
CA ASN A 78 -2.29 0.59 0.57
C ASN A 78 -1.97 2.08 0.62
N THR A 79 -2.97 2.92 0.91
CA THR A 79 -2.73 4.36 1.04
C THR A 79 -1.80 4.69 2.21
N ASN A 80 -1.93 3.94 3.31
CA ASN A 80 -1.08 4.05 4.49
C ASN A 80 -0.90 5.51 4.95
N ILE A 81 -2.03 6.18 5.12
CA ILE A 81 -2.10 7.62 5.42
C ILE A 81 -1.44 7.93 6.77
N CYS A 82 -1.78 7.14 7.79
CA CYS A 82 -1.24 7.30 9.14
C CYS A 82 -0.26 6.18 9.44
N ARG A 83 0.75 6.48 10.25
CA ARG A 83 1.79 5.51 10.59
C ARG A 83 1.24 4.25 11.26
N TRP A 84 0.21 4.38 12.08
CA TRP A 84 -0.38 3.22 12.75
C TRP A 84 -0.92 2.19 11.75
N GLU A 85 -1.26 2.61 10.54
CA GLU A 85 -1.83 1.71 9.51
C GLU A 85 -0.80 0.70 8.99
N TYR A 86 0.49 0.98 9.10
CA TYR A 86 1.53 0.08 8.61
C TYR A 86 2.57 -0.35 9.67
N GLU A 87 2.50 0.16 10.87
CA GLU A 87 3.45 -0.18 11.94
C GLU A 87 3.45 -1.68 12.26
N ASN A 88 2.30 -2.34 12.22
CA ASN A 88 2.22 -3.78 12.46
C ASN A 88 3.01 -4.58 11.42
N TYR A 89 2.97 -4.14 10.17
CA TYR A 89 3.73 -4.80 9.11
C TYR A 89 5.24 -4.64 9.32
N THR A 90 5.69 -3.43 9.60
CA THR A 90 7.13 -3.18 9.80
C THR A 90 7.66 -3.89 11.04
N PHE A 91 6.90 -3.84 12.13
CA PHE A 91 7.28 -4.52 13.37
C PHE A 91 7.45 -6.02 13.14
N MET A 92 6.47 -6.65 12.51
CA MET A 92 6.49 -8.09 12.26
C MET A 92 7.62 -8.47 11.30
N ALA A 93 7.78 -7.72 10.23
CA ALA A 93 8.81 -8.01 9.22
C ALA A 93 10.22 -7.91 9.81
N GLU A 94 10.46 -6.93 10.67
CA GLU A 94 11.75 -6.79 11.36
C GLU A 94 12.07 -8.03 12.21
N LYS A 95 11.05 -8.58 12.89
CA LYS A 95 11.20 -9.79 13.69
C LYS A 95 11.62 -11.00 12.84
N PHE A 96 11.23 -11.03 11.57
CA PHE A 96 11.61 -12.08 10.63
C PHE A 96 12.86 -11.74 9.82
N GLY A 97 13.56 -10.65 10.17
CA GLY A 97 14.83 -10.30 9.54
C GLY A 97 14.71 -9.56 8.22
N TYR A 98 13.56 -9.00 7.91
CA TYR A 98 13.37 -8.20 6.70
C TYR A 98 13.93 -6.79 6.88
N ARG A 99 14.49 -6.26 5.80
CA ARG A 99 14.79 -4.83 5.70
C ARG A 99 13.50 -4.10 5.40
N ILE A 100 13.37 -2.90 5.94
CA ILE A 100 12.15 -2.09 5.76
C ILE A 100 12.49 -0.91 4.86
N ARG A 101 11.68 -0.72 3.81
CA ARG A 101 11.68 0.49 3.00
C ARG A 101 10.27 1.06 3.01
N ILE A 102 10.17 2.34 3.29
CA ILE A 102 8.89 3.06 3.26
C ILE A 102 8.98 4.05 2.11
N ILE A 103 8.12 3.90 1.12
CA ILE A 103 8.15 4.71 -0.10
C ILE A 103 6.85 5.49 -0.21
N ARG A 104 6.96 6.81 -0.14
CA ARG A 104 5.84 7.73 -0.30
C ARG A 104 5.84 8.29 -1.70
N MET A 105 4.70 8.16 -2.39
CA MET A 105 4.50 8.82 -3.68
C MET A 105 4.33 10.31 -3.44
N ASN A 106 5.08 11.12 -4.18
CA ASN A 106 5.01 12.56 -4.06
C ASN A 106 3.65 13.09 -4.51
N PHE A 107 3.13 14.07 -3.79
CA PHE A 107 1.87 14.72 -4.15
C PHE A 107 1.81 16.13 -3.59
N LEU A 108 1.05 16.98 -4.29
CA LEU A 108 0.70 18.32 -3.85
C LEU A 108 -0.82 18.39 -3.71
N GLU A 109 -1.31 19.32 -2.91
CA GLU A 109 -2.76 19.54 -2.78
C GLU A 109 -3.41 19.77 -4.13
N SER A 110 -2.73 20.48 -5.03
CA SER A 110 -3.21 20.77 -6.38
C SER A 110 -3.37 19.54 -7.28
N ASP A 111 -2.80 18.40 -6.89
CA ASP A 111 -2.94 17.13 -7.63
C ASP A 111 -4.27 16.41 -7.35
N ILE A 112 -4.99 16.80 -6.30
CA ILE A 112 -6.18 16.07 -5.84
C ILE A 112 -7.25 15.93 -6.92
N PRO A 113 -7.60 16.99 -7.70
CA PRO A 113 -8.57 16.83 -8.78
C PRO A 113 -8.14 15.80 -9.84
N LEU A 114 -6.87 15.77 -10.19
CA LEU A 114 -6.33 14.77 -11.12
C LEU A 114 -6.43 13.36 -10.54
N PHE A 115 -6.08 13.19 -9.27
CA PHE A 115 -6.15 11.90 -8.60
C PHE A 115 -7.60 11.40 -8.53
N GLY A 116 -8.55 12.30 -8.28
CA GLY A 116 -9.97 11.95 -8.28
C GLY A 116 -10.45 11.39 -9.62
N LYS A 117 -9.91 11.91 -10.72
CA LYS A 117 -10.27 11.47 -12.07
C LYS A 117 -9.60 10.15 -12.46
N ARG A 118 -8.35 9.94 -12.08
CA ARG A 118 -7.57 8.81 -12.60
C ARG A 118 -7.47 7.61 -11.68
N ASN A 119 -7.94 7.69 -10.43
CA ASN A 119 -7.88 6.52 -9.55
C ASN A 119 -8.84 5.44 -10.04
N VAL A 120 -8.37 4.19 -10.00
CA VAL A 120 -9.11 3.05 -10.57
C VAL A 120 -10.17 2.48 -9.63
N HIS A 121 -10.20 2.93 -8.38
CA HIS A 121 -11.11 2.41 -7.37
C HIS A 121 -12.33 3.30 -7.13
N GLY A 122 -12.47 4.38 -7.90
CA GLY A 122 -13.64 5.26 -7.82
C GLY A 122 -13.72 6.07 -6.54
N VAL A 123 -12.59 6.35 -5.89
CA VAL A 123 -12.56 7.16 -4.67
C VAL A 123 -12.89 8.61 -5.02
N PRO A 124 -13.95 9.20 -4.43
CA PRO A 124 -14.32 10.57 -4.75
C PRO A 124 -13.30 11.58 -4.24
N GLU A 125 -13.21 12.70 -4.94
CA GLU A 125 -12.24 13.75 -4.65
C GLU A 125 -12.28 14.23 -3.20
N PHE A 126 -13.50 14.37 -2.62
CA PHE A 126 -13.61 14.85 -1.24
C PHE A 126 -12.96 13.89 -0.25
N LYS A 127 -13.00 12.58 -0.50
CA LYS A 127 -12.34 11.59 0.35
C LYS A 127 -10.83 11.66 0.21
N ILE A 128 -10.34 11.89 -1.00
CA ILE A 128 -8.90 12.08 -1.24
C ILE A 128 -8.42 13.31 -0.48
N ASN A 129 -9.21 14.39 -0.50
CA ASN A 129 -8.88 15.60 0.24
C ASN A 129 -8.81 15.35 1.76
N GLN A 130 -9.74 14.56 2.30
CA GLN A 130 -9.71 14.17 3.70
C GLN A 130 -8.45 13.37 4.03
N MET A 131 -8.05 12.47 3.16
CA MET A 131 -6.82 11.70 3.32
C MET A 131 -5.59 12.61 3.29
N PHE A 132 -5.56 13.57 2.38
CA PHE A 132 -4.49 14.56 2.30
C PHE A 132 -4.32 15.30 3.63
N GLU A 133 -5.42 15.75 4.23
CA GLU A 133 -5.39 16.50 5.49
C GLU A 133 -4.89 15.66 6.66
N ARG A 134 -5.09 14.34 6.63
CA ARG A 134 -4.67 13.43 7.70
C ARG A 134 -3.32 12.78 7.45
N PHE A 135 -2.71 13.01 6.29
CA PHE A 135 -1.49 12.32 5.92
C PHE A 135 -0.35 12.66 6.87
N GLU A 136 0.20 11.64 7.52
CA GLU A 136 1.30 11.82 8.47
C GLU A 136 2.65 11.64 7.78
N ASP A 137 3.62 12.48 8.13
CA ASP A 137 4.98 12.32 7.66
C ASP A 137 5.69 11.21 8.45
N ASP A 138 6.64 10.55 7.80
CA ASP A 138 7.51 9.57 8.42
C ASP A 138 8.96 9.93 8.07
N THR A 139 9.79 10.15 9.08
CA THR A 139 11.18 10.62 8.89
C THR A 139 12.04 9.60 8.16
N THR A 140 11.61 8.33 8.09
CA THR A 140 12.35 7.25 7.44
C THR A 140 11.89 6.97 6.02
N GLU A 141 10.88 7.71 5.52
CA GLU A 141 10.33 7.46 4.19
C GLU A 141 11.20 8.03 3.07
N GLU A 142 11.17 7.33 1.93
CA GLU A 142 11.73 7.80 0.67
C GLU A 142 10.59 8.41 -0.14
N ILE A 143 10.84 9.53 -0.80
CA ILE A 143 9.82 10.19 -1.63
C ILE A 143 10.14 9.93 -3.09
N ARG A 144 9.15 9.47 -3.88
CA ARG A 144 9.29 9.09 -5.27
C ARG A 144 8.14 9.67 -6.09
N GLY A 145 8.36 9.74 -7.39
CA GLY A 145 7.36 10.21 -8.35
C GLY A 145 7.51 11.69 -8.67
#